data_692624cb4cbc880fb2a95e6355399681
#
_entry.id   692624cb4cbc880fb2a95e6355399681
#
_cell.length_a   1.000
_cell.length_b   1.000
_cell.length_c   1.000
_cell.angle_alpha   90.00
_cell.angle_beta   90.00
_cell.angle_gamma   90.00
#
_symmetry.space_group_name_H-M   'P 1'
#
loop_
_entity.id
_entity.type
_entity.pdbx_description
1 polymer ?
#
loop_
_entity_poly.entity_id
_entity_poly.type
_entity_poly.pdbx_seq_one_letter_code
_entity_poly.pdbx_strand_id
1 'polypeptide(L)'
;MKLVLQTANIVGDEKNCLYPNRAEVTSAEELQEAVKMDHVCAEYDNDYRSKENFRQSNVLVMDCDNDHTENPAEWITPEKLDEMMPDISYAIAFSRHHMLEKNGKAPRPKFHVYFEIEPTQDADYYAALKEAIYRKYTFFDDNALDAARFIFGADVGDAIWHEGWLTIDSEVEIGTPIERNDAGRVGNVIIAGTR
;
A
#
# COMPACT_ATOMS: atom_id res chain seq x y z
N MET A 1 -6.29 -15.33 -5.14
CA MET A 1 -6.06 -13.88 -5.31
C MET A 1 -5.28 -13.63 -6.60
N LYS A 2 -5.57 -12.55 -7.34
CA LYS A 2 -4.83 -12.13 -8.53
C LYS A 2 -4.61 -10.62 -8.49
N LEU A 3 -3.34 -10.19 -8.48
CA LEU A 3 -2.95 -8.79 -8.46
C LEU A 3 -2.37 -8.38 -9.82
N VAL A 4 -2.63 -7.15 -10.27
CA VAL A 4 -2.03 -6.60 -11.50
C VAL A 4 -1.21 -5.38 -11.13
N LEU A 5 0.12 -5.48 -11.29
CA LEU A 5 1.05 -4.39 -11.08
C LEU A 5 1.58 -3.86 -12.41
N GLN A 6 1.99 -2.59 -12.42
CA GLN A 6 2.73 -2.01 -13.53
C GLN A 6 4.15 -1.68 -13.05
N THR A 7 5.18 -2.16 -13.74
CA THR A 7 6.57 -1.98 -13.33
C THR A 7 7.33 -1.07 -14.28
N ALA A 8 8.29 -0.34 -13.72
CA ALA A 8 9.24 0.48 -14.48
C ALA A 8 10.37 -0.36 -15.09
N ASN A 9 11.17 0.25 -15.97
CA ASN A 9 12.42 -0.32 -16.47
C ASN A 9 13.63 0.05 -15.62
N ILE A 10 13.42 0.78 -14.53
CA ILE A 10 14.47 1.33 -13.65
C ILE A 10 14.09 1.11 -12.18
N VAL A 11 15.07 1.23 -11.29
CA VAL A 11 14.89 1.12 -9.84
C VAL A 11 15.50 2.34 -9.17
N GLY A 12 14.75 2.91 -8.22
CA GLY A 12 15.25 3.96 -7.32
C GLY A 12 15.15 5.39 -7.86
N ASP A 13 14.41 5.63 -8.93
CA ASP A 13 14.20 6.99 -9.46
C ASP A 13 12.81 7.53 -9.09
N GLU A 14 12.76 8.38 -8.07
CA GLU A 14 11.52 9.01 -7.60
C GLU A 14 10.84 9.91 -8.66
N LYS A 15 11.60 10.36 -9.68
CA LYS A 15 11.09 11.21 -10.75
C LYS A 15 10.51 10.44 -11.91
N ASN A 16 10.71 9.11 -11.93
CA ASN A 16 10.12 8.27 -12.96
C ASN A 16 8.59 8.30 -12.87
N CYS A 17 7.95 8.51 -14.02
CA CYS A 17 6.50 8.42 -14.15
C CYS A 17 6.08 7.34 -15.16
N LEU A 18 7.00 6.58 -15.77
CA LEU A 18 6.69 5.58 -16.78
C LEU A 18 6.78 4.16 -16.21
N TYR A 19 5.67 3.42 -16.33
CA TYR A 19 5.50 2.05 -15.83
C TYR A 19 4.89 1.15 -16.91
N PRO A 20 5.67 0.82 -17.98
CA PRO A 20 5.12 0.20 -19.20
C PRO A 20 4.94 -1.33 -19.11
N ASN A 21 5.44 -1.98 -18.05
CA ASN A 21 5.45 -3.43 -18.00
C ASN A 21 4.34 -3.93 -17.08
N ARG A 22 3.39 -4.67 -17.65
CA ARG A 22 2.29 -5.28 -16.88
C ARG A 22 2.74 -6.61 -16.30
N ALA A 23 2.62 -6.76 -14.98
CA ALA A 23 2.87 -7.99 -14.23
C ALA A 23 1.56 -8.53 -13.64
N GLU A 24 1.18 -9.74 -14.00
CA GLU A 24 0.11 -10.49 -13.33
C GLU A 24 0.74 -11.36 -12.25
N VAL A 25 0.25 -11.24 -11.04
CA VAL A 25 0.81 -11.86 -9.84
C VAL A 25 -0.25 -12.73 -9.21
N THR A 26 0.04 -14.01 -9.06
CA THR A 26 -0.85 -15.02 -8.50
C THR A 26 -0.18 -15.87 -7.41
N SER A 27 1.09 -15.56 -7.09
CA SER A 27 1.85 -16.25 -6.05
C SER A 27 2.86 -15.33 -5.37
N ALA A 28 3.44 -15.77 -4.26
CA ALA A 28 4.50 -15.06 -3.55
C ALA A 28 5.75 -14.88 -4.43
N GLU A 29 6.13 -15.90 -5.20
CA GLU A 29 7.30 -15.86 -6.07
C GLU A 29 7.14 -14.85 -7.22
N GLU A 30 5.94 -14.77 -7.80
CA GLU A 30 5.63 -13.78 -8.84
C GLU A 30 5.60 -12.36 -8.27
N LEU A 31 5.08 -12.18 -7.05
CA LEU A 31 5.16 -10.90 -6.35
C LEU A 31 6.62 -10.50 -6.10
N GLN A 32 7.42 -11.42 -5.56
CA GLN A 32 8.83 -11.19 -5.28
C GLN A 32 9.58 -10.72 -6.52
N GLU A 33 9.31 -11.30 -7.68
CA GLU A 33 9.93 -10.89 -8.93
C GLU A 33 9.45 -9.51 -9.40
N ALA A 34 8.15 -9.25 -9.34
CA ALA A 34 7.58 -7.98 -9.78
C ALA A 34 8.07 -6.79 -8.94
N VAL A 35 8.18 -6.96 -7.60
CA VAL A 35 8.56 -5.88 -6.69
C VAL A 35 10.05 -5.53 -6.66
N LYS A 36 10.89 -6.27 -7.38
CA LYS A 36 12.30 -5.88 -7.59
C LYS A 36 12.43 -4.59 -8.39
N MET A 37 11.43 -4.26 -9.21
CA MET A 37 11.38 -3.02 -9.99
C MET A 37 10.51 -1.97 -9.28
N ASP A 38 10.79 -0.68 -9.54
CA ASP A 38 9.86 0.37 -9.14
C ASP A 38 8.50 0.10 -9.80
N HIS A 39 7.41 0.21 -9.05
CA HIS A 39 6.11 -0.23 -9.53
C HIS A 39 4.95 0.61 -8.96
N VAL A 40 3.81 0.43 -9.59
CA VAL A 40 2.53 1.03 -9.20
C VAL A 40 1.43 -0.04 -9.22
N CYS A 41 0.35 0.22 -8.48
CA CYS A 41 -0.79 -0.69 -8.35
C CYS A 41 -1.95 -0.38 -9.33
N ALA A 42 -1.80 0.61 -10.19
CA ALA A 42 -2.82 0.98 -11.17
C ALA A 42 -2.25 1.00 -12.59
N GLU A 43 -3.11 0.79 -13.56
CA GLU A 43 -2.85 1.07 -14.97
C GLU A 43 -3.12 2.55 -15.23
N TYR A 44 -2.27 3.18 -16.06
CA TYR A 44 -2.40 4.59 -16.43
C TYR A 44 -2.39 4.76 -17.93
N ASP A 45 -3.11 5.74 -18.45
CA ASP A 45 -3.07 6.08 -19.87
C ASP A 45 -1.64 6.45 -20.29
N ASN A 46 -1.20 5.88 -21.42
CA ASN A 46 0.17 6.00 -21.94
C ASN A 46 1.27 5.53 -20.95
N ASP A 47 0.95 4.63 -20.04
CA ASP A 47 1.85 4.13 -19.00
C ASP A 47 2.42 5.23 -18.08
N TYR A 48 1.84 6.42 -18.14
CA TYR A 48 2.31 7.61 -17.43
C TYR A 48 1.53 7.83 -16.14
N ARG A 49 2.20 7.62 -15.01
CA ARG A 49 1.65 7.72 -13.65
C ARG A 49 1.24 9.15 -13.32
N SER A 50 -0.05 9.39 -13.26
CA SER A 50 -0.67 10.56 -12.64
C SER A 50 -2.11 10.22 -12.26
N LYS A 51 -2.73 11.02 -11.38
CA LYS A 51 -4.14 10.83 -11.00
C LYS A 51 -5.06 10.97 -12.22
N GLU A 52 -4.76 11.93 -13.08
CA GLU A 52 -5.56 12.23 -14.28
C GLU A 52 -5.53 11.10 -15.31
N ASN A 53 -4.43 10.34 -15.34
CA ASN A 53 -4.24 9.20 -16.23
C ASN A 53 -4.69 7.87 -15.63
N PHE A 54 -5.19 7.85 -14.41
CA PHE A 54 -5.66 6.63 -13.77
C PHE A 54 -6.72 5.95 -14.62
N ARG A 55 -6.47 4.71 -14.99
CA ARG A 55 -7.35 3.94 -15.87
C ARG A 55 -8.13 2.88 -15.11
N GLN A 56 -7.42 2.06 -14.37
CA GLN A 56 -8.02 1.01 -13.54
C GLN A 56 -7.04 0.42 -12.55
N SER A 57 -7.58 -0.20 -11.50
CA SER A 57 -6.82 -1.05 -10.60
C SER A 57 -7.69 -2.16 -10.03
N ASN A 58 -7.07 -3.31 -9.74
CA ASN A 58 -7.65 -4.40 -8.95
C ASN A 58 -6.80 -4.72 -7.72
N VAL A 59 -5.83 -3.87 -7.41
CA VAL A 59 -4.92 -4.05 -6.28
C VAL A 59 -4.66 -2.71 -5.60
N LEU A 60 -4.62 -2.72 -4.28
CA LEU A 60 -4.36 -1.56 -3.46
C LEU A 60 -3.19 -1.85 -2.53
N VAL A 61 -2.26 -0.92 -2.40
CA VAL A 61 -1.10 -1.05 -1.53
C VAL A 61 -1.17 -0.09 -0.35
N MET A 62 -0.83 -0.59 0.85
CA MET A 62 -0.67 0.18 2.07
C MET A 62 0.75 0.00 2.61
N ASP A 63 1.36 1.09 3.07
CA ASP A 63 2.70 1.08 3.66
C ASP A 63 2.60 0.83 5.18
N CYS A 64 3.37 -0.14 5.69
CA CYS A 64 3.51 -0.41 7.12
C CYS A 64 4.97 -0.12 7.53
N ASP A 65 5.24 1.11 7.94
CA ASP A 65 6.59 1.58 8.30
C ASP A 65 6.87 1.48 9.80
N ASN A 66 5.85 1.13 10.61
CA ASN A 66 5.94 1.10 12.08
C ASN A 66 6.44 2.40 12.70
N ASP A 67 6.14 3.53 12.06
CA ASP A 67 6.54 4.85 12.52
C ASP A 67 5.56 5.46 13.55
N HIS A 68 4.45 4.75 13.85
CA HIS A 68 3.42 5.16 14.81
C HIS A 68 3.87 5.00 16.28
N THR A 69 4.90 4.17 16.56
CA THR A 69 5.41 3.93 17.91
C THR A 69 6.90 3.62 17.92
N GLU A 70 7.60 4.01 18.99
CA GLU A 70 8.99 3.61 19.25
C GLU A 70 9.08 2.32 20.09
N ASN A 71 7.96 1.79 20.58
CA ASN A 71 7.92 0.56 21.37
C ASN A 71 7.90 -0.67 20.45
N PRO A 72 8.97 -1.51 20.41
CA PRO A 72 9.00 -2.68 19.54
C PRO A 72 7.87 -3.70 19.79
N ALA A 73 7.33 -3.75 21.00
CA ALA A 73 6.22 -4.65 21.32
C ALA A 73 4.90 -4.27 20.60
N GLU A 74 4.79 -3.02 20.16
CA GLU A 74 3.63 -2.49 19.44
C GLU A 74 3.79 -2.51 17.92
N TRP A 75 5.00 -2.82 17.41
CA TRP A 75 5.21 -2.91 15.97
C TRP A 75 4.36 -4.01 15.34
N ILE A 76 3.84 -3.71 14.16
CA ILE A 76 3.16 -4.68 13.34
C ILE A 76 4.20 -5.50 12.59
N THR A 77 4.12 -6.81 12.74
CA THR A 77 4.88 -7.80 11.97
C THR A 77 3.93 -8.54 11.04
N PRO A 78 4.42 -9.29 10.04
CA PRO A 78 3.55 -10.13 9.21
C PRO A 78 2.66 -11.06 10.03
N GLU A 79 3.17 -11.65 11.11
CA GLU A 79 2.41 -12.56 11.98
C GLU A 79 1.29 -11.81 12.71
N LYS A 80 1.56 -10.61 13.23
CA LYS A 80 0.51 -9.78 13.83
C LYS A 80 -0.53 -9.33 12.81
N LEU A 81 -0.12 -9.04 11.58
CA LEU A 81 -1.06 -8.70 10.52
C LEU A 81 -1.99 -9.88 10.23
N ASP A 82 -1.45 -11.10 10.16
CA ASP A 82 -2.22 -12.33 9.97
C ASP A 82 -3.24 -12.55 11.10
N GLU A 83 -2.85 -12.32 12.36
CA GLU A 83 -3.77 -12.36 13.50
C GLU A 83 -4.89 -11.30 13.43
N MET A 84 -4.61 -10.14 12.85
CA MET A 84 -5.58 -9.03 12.73
C MET A 84 -6.50 -9.17 11.52
N MET A 85 -6.05 -9.85 10.46
CA MET A 85 -6.72 -9.96 9.17
C MET A 85 -6.77 -11.41 8.64
N PRO A 86 -7.16 -12.41 9.47
CA PRO A 86 -7.04 -13.83 9.09
C PRO A 86 -7.91 -14.21 7.89
N ASP A 87 -8.98 -13.48 7.66
CA ASP A 87 -9.97 -13.78 6.62
C ASP A 87 -9.78 -12.94 5.34
N ILE A 88 -8.87 -11.96 5.34
CA ILE A 88 -8.67 -11.05 4.22
C ILE A 88 -7.53 -11.55 3.34
N SER A 89 -7.75 -11.54 2.02
CA SER A 89 -6.70 -11.86 1.04
C SER A 89 -5.72 -10.70 0.90
N TYR A 90 -4.43 -10.96 1.12
CA TYR A 90 -3.36 -9.97 0.94
C TYR A 90 -2.03 -10.63 0.60
N ALA A 91 -1.09 -9.82 0.13
CA ALA A 91 0.30 -10.23 -0.03
C ALA A 91 1.22 -9.16 0.60
N ILE A 92 2.42 -9.58 1.02
CA ILE A 92 3.41 -8.68 1.63
C ILE A 92 4.70 -8.73 0.82
N ALA A 93 5.28 -7.55 0.56
CA ALA A 93 6.67 -7.43 0.12
C ALA A 93 7.43 -6.48 1.06
N PHE A 94 8.65 -6.85 1.45
CA PHE A 94 9.44 -6.04 2.37
C PHE A 94 10.03 -4.82 1.68
N SER A 95 10.00 -3.69 2.40
CA SER A 95 10.58 -2.44 1.95
C SER A 95 12.10 -2.52 1.87
N ARG A 96 12.72 -1.76 0.96
CA ARG A 96 14.18 -1.60 0.90
C ARG A 96 14.84 -1.11 2.19
N HIS A 97 14.04 -0.57 3.13
CA HIS A 97 14.49 -0.13 4.45
C HIS A 97 14.06 -1.09 5.58
N HIS A 98 13.58 -2.30 5.25
CA HIS A 98 13.21 -3.30 6.25
C HIS A 98 14.39 -3.64 7.15
N MET A 99 14.20 -3.56 8.47
CA MET A 99 15.21 -3.82 9.50
C MET A 99 16.52 -3.02 9.35
N LEU A 100 16.44 -1.84 8.72
CA LEU A 100 17.55 -0.92 8.63
C LEU A 100 17.26 0.36 9.42
N GLU A 101 18.32 0.95 9.99
CA GLU A 101 18.24 2.28 10.59
C GLU A 101 17.91 3.33 9.51
N LYS A 102 16.98 4.22 9.80
CA LYS A 102 16.61 5.31 8.91
C LYS A 102 16.25 6.56 9.71
N ASN A 103 16.90 7.69 9.38
CA ASN A 103 16.60 8.99 9.99
C ASN A 103 16.73 8.99 11.53
N GLY A 104 17.69 8.24 12.09
CA GLY A 104 17.90 8.12 13.53
C GLY A 104 16.90 7.23 14.25
N LYS A 105 16.00 6.55 13.52
CA LYS A 105 15.07 5.57 14.09
C LYS A 105 15.69 4.18 14.03
N ALA A 106 15.50 3.40 15.10
CA ALA A 106 15.99 2.03 15.20
C ALA A 106 15.45 1.15 14.06
N PRO A 107 16.24 0.10 13.67
CA PRO A 107 15.77 -0.91 12.74
C PRO A 107 14.43 -1.50 13.16
N ARG A 108 13.47 -1.54 12.25
CA ARG A 108 12.11 -2.03 12.51
C ARG A 108 11.52 -2.70 11.28
N PRO A 109 10.49 -3.57 11.43
CA PRO A 109 9.79 -4.15 10.29
C PRO A 109 9.19 -3.05 9.42
N LYS A 110 9.48 -3.08 8.11
CA LYS A 110 8.91 -2.17 7.11
C LYS A 110 8.52 -2.97 5.87
N PHE A 111 7.26 -2.90 5.49
CA PHE A 111 6.72 -3.68 4.39
C PHE A 111 5.51 -3.01 3.76
N HIS A 112 5.20 -3.44 2.54
CA HIS A 112 4.03 -3.04 1.79
C HIS A 112 3.03 -4.19 1.81
N VAL A 113 1.75 -3.89 2.06
CA VAL A 113 0.65 -4.86 2.03
C VAL A 113 -0.19 -4.59 0.79
N TYR A 114 -0.26 -5.59 -0.09
CA TYR A 114 -1.02 -5.55 -1.34
C TYR A 114 -2.33 -6.29 -1.12
N PHE A 115 -3.43 -5.58 -1.24
CA PHE A 115 -4.78 -6.13 -1.13
C PHE A 115 -5.41 -6.27 -2.51
N GLU A 116 -5.97 -7.44 -2.81
CA GLU A 116 -6.90 -7.56 -3.92
C GLU A 116 -8.18 -6.77 -3.60
N ILE A 117 -8.70 -6.04 -4.57
CA ILE A 117 -9.94 -5.29 -4.48
C ILE A 117 -10.83 -5.57 -5.69
N GLU A 118 -12.12 -5.29 -5.59
CA GLU A 118 -12.97 -5.24 -6.78
C GLU A 118 -12.41 -4.21 -7.78
N PRO A 119 -12.27 -4.58 -9.08
CA PRO A 119 -11.69 -3.68 -10.06
C PRO A 119 -12.42 -2.34 -10.14
N THR A 120 -11.67 -1.24 -10.08
CA THR A 120 -12.22 0.11 -10.20
C THR A 120 -11.52 0.92 -11.28
N GLN A 121 -12.28 1.80 -11.95
CA GLN A 121 -11.78 2.79 -12.91
C GLN A 121 -11.86 4.22 -12.34
N ASP A 122 -12.25 4.37 -11.09
CA ASP A 122 -12.44 5.65 -10.41
C ASP A 122 -11.28 5.92 -9.44
N ALA A 123 -10.44 6.90 -9.79
CA ALA A 123 -9.28 7.30 -8.98
C ALA A 123 -9.69 7.89 -7.61
N ASP A 124 -10.82 8.59 -7.54
CA ASP A 124 -11.30 9.16 -6.27
C ASP A 124 -11.87 8.08 -5.36
N TYR A 125 -12.59 7.10 -5.91
CA TYR A 125 -13.00 5.91 -5.17
C TYR A 125 -11.80 5.12 -4.65
N TYR A 126 -10.79 4.90 -5.50
CA TYR A 126 -9.56 4.20 -5.11
C TYR A 126 -8.85 4.89 -3.93
N ALA A 127 -8.69 6.22 -3.99
CA ALA A 127 -8.09 6.99 -2.89
C ALA A 127 -8.97 6.95 -1.62
N ALA A 128 -10.29 7.08 -1.76
CA ALA A 128 -11.23 7.01 -0.64
C ALA A 128 -11.22 5.63 0.05
N LEU A 129 -11.02 4.54 -0.71
CA LEU A 129 -10.87 3.20 -0.16
C LEU A 129 -9.59 3.07 0.67
N LYS A 130 -8.46 3.62 0.20
CA LYS A 130 -7.21 3.68 0.98
C LYS A 130 -7.39 4.46 2.28
N GLU A 131 -8.10 5.58 2.24
CA GLU A 131 -8.45 6.35 3.43
C GLU A 131 -9.34 5.56 4.41
N ALA A 132 -10.30 4.80 3.91
CA ALA A 132 -11.17 3.95 4.73
C ALA A 132 -10.36 2.85 5.44
N ILE A 133 -9.42 2.22 4.73
CA ILE A 133 -8.50 1.24 5.30
C ILE A 133 -7.64 1.89 6.40
N TYR A 134 -7.06 3.06 6.13
CA TYR A 134 -6.27 3.79 7.12
C TYR A 134 -7.09 4.14 8.37
N ARG A 135 -8.35 4.55 8.24
CA ARG A 135 -9.23 4.84 9.40
C ARG A 135 -9.45 3.62 10.28
N LYS A 136 -9.58 2.44 9.69
CA LYS A 136 -9.77 1.18 10.41
C LYS A 136 -8.46 0.65 10.99
N TYR A 137 -7.36 0.80 10.26
CA TYR A 137 -6.04 0.25 10.56
C TYR A 137 -4.99 1.37 10.58
N THR A 138 -5.00 2.16 11.66
CA THR A 138 -4.20 3.39 11.80
C THR A 138 -2.69 3.18 11.93
N PHE A 139 -2.22 1.95 11.92
CA PHE A 139 -0.81 1.62 11.89
C PHE A 139 -0.19 1.72 10.48
N PHE A 140 -1.00 1.79 9.43
CA PHE A 140 -0.53 2.10 8.09
C PHE A 140 -0.08 3.57 7.98
N ASP A 141 0.82 3.84 7.02
CA ASP A 141 1.28 5.21 6.77
C ASP A 141 0.18 6.03 6.06
N ASP A 142 -0.03 7.26 6.52
CA ASP A 142 -0.99 8.20 5.92
C ASP A 142 -0.46 8.93 4.68
N ASN A 143 0.84 8.81 4.36
CA ASN A 143 1.45 9.46 3.20
C ASN A 143 1.21 8.73 1.86
N ALA A 144 0.63 7.54 1.89
CA ALA A 144 0.53 6.64 0.75
C ALA A 144 -0.90 6.49 0.20
N LEU A 145 -1.80 7.42 0.49
CA LEU A 145 -3.25 7.25 0.25
C LEU A 145 -3.75 7.79 -1.09
N ASP A 146 -2.89 8.35 -1.93
CA ASP A 146 -3.30 8.82 -3.27
C ASP A 146 -3.36 7.70 -4.33
N ALA A 147 -4.06 7.98 -5.43
CA ALA A 147 -4.24 7.03 -6.53
C ALA A 147 -3.02 6.92 -7.47
N ALA A 148 -2.00 7.75 -7.28
CA ALA A 148 -0.79 7.77 -8.10
C ALA A 148 0.47 7.39 -7.30
N ARG A 149 0.31 6.70 -6.17
CA ARG A 149 1.43 6.24 -5.35
C ARG A 149 2.28 5.24 -6.12
N PHE A 150 3.61 5.44 -6.12
CA PHE A 150 4.56 4.45 -6.58
C PHE A 150 5.34 3.85 -5.40
N ILE A 151 5.85 2.67 -5.61
CA ILE A 151 6.67 1.93 -4.65
C ILE A 151 8.05 1.72 -5.25
N PHE A 152 9.08 1.99 -4.49
CA PHE A 152 10.45 1.68 -4.90
C PHE A 152 10.69 0.18 -4.94
N GLY A 153 11.39 -0.27 -5.97
CA GLY A 153 11.81 -1.66 -6.09
C GLY A 153 12.72 -2.09 -4.93
N ALA A 154 12.52 -3.33 -4.48
CA ALA A 154 13.32 -3.95 -3.44
C ALA A 154 13.41 -5.46 -3.65
N ASP A 155 14.57 -6.03 -3.32
CA ASP A 155 14.82 -7.48 -3.28
C ASP A 155 15.26 -7.83 -1.85
N VAL A 156 14.29 -7.78 -0.90
CA VAL A 156 14.53 -7.93 0.53
C VAL A 156 13.54 -8.94 1.10
N GLY A 157 14.09 -10.01 1.67
CA GLY A 157 13.28 -11.11 2.23
C GLY A 157 12.42 -11.82 1.19
N ASP A 158 11.64 -12.77 1.63
CA ASP A 158 10.71 -13.51 0.77
C ASP A 158 9.31 -12.87 0.88
N ALA A 159 8.65 -12.66 -0.25
CA ALA A 159 7.27 -12.19 -0.27
C ALA A 159 6.34 -13.20 0.43
N ILE A 160 5.29 -12.70 1.06
CA ILE A 160 4.29 -13.51 1.75
C ILE A 160 2.98 -13.41 0.97
N TRP A 161 2.29 -14.55 0.85
CA TRP A 161 1.02 -14.66 0.16
C TRP A 161 -0.01 -15.29 1.10
N HIS A 162 -1.01 -14.49 1.49
CA HIS A 162 -2.08 -14.91 2.37
C HIS A 162 -3.41 -14.96 1.61
N GLU A 163 -4.02 -16.14 1.54
CA GLU A 163 -5.32 -16.31 0.91
C GLU A 163 -6.42 -16.40 1.97
N GLY A 164 -7.17 -15.32 2.10
CA GLY A 164 -8.42 -15.26 2.82
C GLY A 164 -9.60 -15.57 1.90
N TRP A 165 -10.81 -15.38 2.42
CA TRP A 165 -12.06 -15.53 1.67
C TRP A 165 -12.80 -14.20 1.48
N LEU A 166 -12.23 -13.10 2.01
CA LEU A 166 -12.72 -11.73 1.87
C LEU A 166 -11.68 -10.86 1.16
N THR A 167 -12.17 -9.84 0.47
CA THR A 167 -11.35 -8.72 0.00
C THR A 167 -11.43 -7.56 1.00
N ILE A 168 -10.41 -6.71 1.05
CA ILE A 168 -10.33 -5.60 2.02
C ILE A 168 -11.46 -4.58 1.86
N ASP A 169 -11.93 -4.34 0.65
CA ASP A 169 -13.03 -3.42 0.36
C ASP A 169 -14.38 -3.91 0.92
N SER A 170 -14.55 -5.21 1.15
CA SER A 170 -15.72 -5.75 1.85
C SER A 170 -15.72 -5.47 3.36
N GLU A 171 -14.55 -5.13 3.92
CA GLU A 171 -14.31 -4.95 5.36
C GLU A 171 -14.32 -3.49 5.82
N VAL A 172 -14.37 -2.53 4.90
CA VAL A 172 -14.30 -1.10 5.21
C VAL A 172 -15.47 -0.33 4.61
N GLU A 173 -15.90 0.72 5.31
CA GLU A 173 -16.92 1.65 4.81
C GLU A 173 -16.25 2.93 4.32
N ILE A 174 -16.52 3.33 3.09
CA ILE A 174 -16.05 4.60 2.54
C ILE A 174 -16.85 5.72 3.18
N GLY A 175 -16.18 6.48 4.04
CA GLY A 175 -16.75 7.62 4.73
C GLY A 175 -16.41 8.97 4.06
N THR A 176 -16.68 10.07 4.78
CA THR A 176 -16.26 11.41 4.35
C THR A 176 -14.75 11.48 4.18
N PRO A 177 -14.23 12.12 3.12
CA PRO A 177 -12.79 12.27 2.88
C PRO A 177 -12.07 12.86 4.10
N ILE A 178 -10.83 12.41 4.34
CA ILE A 178 -9.98 12.93 5.40
C ILE A 178 -9.45 14.30 4.98
N GLU A 179 -9.62 15.31 5.83
CA GLU A 179 -8.96 16.61 5.62
C GLU A 179 -7.44 16.47 5.76
N ARG A 180 -6.70 16.96 4.78
CA ARG A 180 -5.23 16.93 4.75
C ARG A 180 -4.69 18.35 4.80
N ASN A 181 -3.52 18.51 5.43
CA ASN A 181 -2.77 19.76 5.35
C ASN A 181 -2.11 19.91 3.96
N ASP A 182 -1.54 21.08 3.69
CA ASP A 182 -0.86 21.41 2.42
C ASP A 182 0.32 20.46 2.09
N ALA A 183 0.83 19.70 3.07
CA ALA A 183 1.85 18.67 2.89
C ALA A 183 1.25 17.29 2.56
N GLY A 184 -0.07 17.16 2.39
CA GLY A 184 -0.76 15.91 2.09
C GLY A 184 -0.90 14.95 3.28
N ARG A 185 -0.60 15.40 4.50
CA ARG A 185 -0.75 14.58 5.73
C ARG A 185 -2.13 14.76 6.35
N VAL A 186 -2.60 13.74 7.05
CA VAL A 186 -3.85 13.82 7.82
C VAL A 186 -3.73 14.92 8.89
N GLY A 187 -4.66 15.87 8.88
CA GLY A 187 -4.77 16.87 9.94
C GLY A 187 -5.21 16.21 11.26
N ASN A 188 -4.95 16.89 12.39
CA ASN A 188 -5.43 16.41 13.69
C ASN A 188 -6.96 16.29 13.65
N VAL A 189 -7.48 15.09 13.69
CA VAL A 189 -8.92 14.84 13.79
C VAL A 189 -9.39 15.25 15.18
N ILE A 190 -10.02 16.41 15.29
CA ILE A 190 -10.76 16.77 16.51
C ILE A 190 -12.03 15.91 16.52
N ILE A 191 -12.01 14.83 17.29
CA ILE A 191 -13.23 14.09 17.59
C ILE A 191 -14.13 15.01 18.38
N ALA A 192 -15.14 15.58 17.73
CA ALA A 192 -16.21 16.29 18.43
C ALA A 192 -16.93 15.26 19.31
N GLY A 193 -16.66 15.33 20.61
CA GLY A 193 -17.33 14.48 21.59
C GLY A 193 -18.84 14.72 21.51
N THR A 194 -19.58 13.68 21.24
CA THR A 194 -21.02 13.62 21.45
C THR A 194 -21.30 13.83 22.93
N ARG A 195 -22.05 14.88 23.25
CA ARG A 195 -22.68 15.09 24.57
C ARG A 195 -23.88 14.17 24.75
#